data_158ac82ee2992dfed535d7889ab51f5f
#
_entry.id   158ac82ee2992dfed535d7889ab51f5f
#
_cell.length_a   1.000
_cell.length_b   1.000
_cell.length_c   1.000
_cell.angle_alpha   90.00
_cell.angle_beta   90.00
_cell.angle_gamma   90.00
#
_symmetry.space_group_name_H-M   'P 1'
#
loop_
_entity.id
_entity.type
_entity.pdbx_description
1 polymer ?
#
loop_
_entity_poly.entity_id
_entity_poly.type
_entity_poly.pdbx_seq_one_letter_code
_entity_poly.pdbx_strand_id
1 'polypeptide(L)'
;MGQIVVIVDVIDMSTTLEGAMDAGAVAVLGASPQGVKAPVPLNPESVGWLAGRLAQEKGAGIVVVTEPRVGPEEKRLEAAGPVLRGVRTVGGRVIGVVPNLGKETAHLVDFAGKVVVAVTSAGGTAFDAALQAGGEVVTGTVARTLGLKGPEPAKRAARRAVTLARDRGKGIAVVAASANAWEDVLGAQCIARYIYEERFR
;
A
#
# COMPACT_ATOMS: atom_id res chain seq x y z
N MET A 1 19.19 8.77 7.42
CA MET A 1 17.90 8.56 8.14
C MET A 1 16.79 8.44 7.11
N GLY A 2 15.94 7.41 7.19
CA GLY A 2 14.82 7.21 6.26
C GLY A 2 13.79 8.34 6.35
N GLN A 3 13.05 8.57 5.27
CA GLN A 3 11.95 9.54 5.19
C GLN A 3 10.61 8.84 5.38
N ILE A 4 9.55 9.61 5.67
CA ILE A 4 8.18 9.16 5.44
C ILE A 4 7.94 9.23 3.93
N VAL A 5 7.62 8.12 3.31
CA VAL A 5 7.41 8.03 1.86
C VAL A 5 5.94 7.76 1.58
N VAL A 6 5.27 8.68 0.91
CA VAL A 6 3.87 8.54 0.49
C VAL A 6 3.85 8.00 -0.94
N ILE A 7 3.42 6.77 -1.14
CA ILE A 7 3.25 6.18 -2.47
C ILE A 7 1.84 6.50 -2.99
N VAL A 8 1.79 7.02 -4.21
CA VAL A 8 0.54 7.40 -4.89
C VAL A 8 0.40 6.56 -6.17
N ASP A 9 -0.55 5.65 -6.14
CA ASP A 9 -0.99 4.77 -7.22
C ASP A 9 -2.53 4.82 -7.24
N VAL A 10 -3.07 5.76 -8.00
CA VAL A 10 -4.48 6.15 -7.89
C VAL A 10 -5.43 5.06 -8.37
N ILE A 11 -5.12 4.42 -9.49
CA ILE A 11 -6.03 3.43 -10.10
C ILE A 11 -5.94 2.08 -9.42
N ASP A 12 -4.78 1.74 -8.87
CA ASP A 12 -4.55 0.40 -8.33
C ASP A 12 -4.30 0.37 -6.82
N MET A 13 -3.06 0.31 -6.39
CA MET A 13 -2.68 -0.06 -5.03
C MET A 13 -3.18 0.92 -3.98
N SER A 14 -2.92 2.21 -4.15
CA SER A 14 -3.17 3.17 -3.08
C SER A 14 -4.66 3.32 -2.79
N THR A 15 -5.51 3.32 -3.83
CA THR A 15 -6.97 3.39 -3.63
C THR A 15 -7.52 2.14 -2.95
N THR A 16 -6.98 0.96 -3.28
CA THR A 16 -7.33 -0.29 -2.59
C THR A 16 -6.94 -0.25 -1.11
N LEU A 17 -5.71 0.12 -0.81
CA LEU A 17 -5.20 0.16 0.56
C LEU A 17 -5.88 1.25 1.42
N GLU A 18 -6.15 2.44 0.84
CA GLU A 18 -6.93 3.47 1.51
C GLU A 18 -8.38 3.01 1.77
N GLY A 19 -8.98 2.28 0.82
CA GLY A 19 -10.28 1.64 1.01
C GLY A 19 -10.27 0.55 2.08
N ALA A 20 -9.21 -0.24 2.15
CA ALA A 20 -9.03 -1.24 3.20
C ALA A 20 -8.92 -0.60 4.59
N MET A 21 -8.19 0.52 4.72
CA MET A 21 -8.15 1.28 5.98
C MET A 21 -9.52 1.85 6.35
N ASP A 22 -10.32 2.32 5.39
CA ASP A 22 -11.70 2.76 5.65
C ASP A 22 -12.58 1.61 6.14
N ALA A 23 -12.33 0.40 5.67
CA ALA A 23 -13.01 -0.82 6.11
C ALA A 23 -12.44 -1.41 7.41
N GLY A 24 -11.52 -0.72 8.09
CA GLY A 24 -10.99 -1.13 9.38
C GLY A 24 -9.81 -2.08 9.35
N ALA A 25 -9.04 -2.13 8.25
CA ALA A 25 -7.76 -2.83 8.23
C ALA A 25 -6.81 -2.26 9.29
N VAL A 26 -6.11 -3.14 10.02
CA VAL A 26 -5.19 -2.74 11.10
C VAL A 26 -3.79 -2.39 10.61
N ALA A 27 -3.43 -2.83 9.42
CA ALA A 27 -2.22 -2.42 8.71
C ALA A 27 -2.37 -2.67 7.20
N VAL A 28 -1.67 -1.86 6.40
CA VAL A 28 -1.64 -1.99 4.95
C VAL A 28 -0.22 -1.91 4.43
N LEU A 29 0.13 -2.74 3.47
CA LEU A 29 1.46 -2.82 2.84
C LEU A 29 1.33 -2.97 1.33
N GLY A 30 2.34 -2.51 0.60
CA GLY A 30 2.50 -2.77 -0.82
C GLY A 30 3.72 -3.64 -1.08
N ALA A 31 3.65 -4.52 -2.07
CA ALA A 31 4.76 -5.40 -2.47
C ALA A 31 4.84 -5.53 -3.99
N SER A 32 6.05 -5.74 -4.49
CA SER A 32 6.26 -6.10 -5.90
C SER A 32 5.79 -7.54 -6.17
N PRO A 33 5.20 -7.82 -7.35
CA PRO A 33 4.87 -9.18 -7.74
C PRO A 33 6.11 -9.97 -8.15
N GLN A 34 5.97 -11.30 -8.20
CA GLN A 34 7.03 -12.18 -8.65
C GLN A 34 7.49 -11.82 -10.07
N GLY A 35 8.81 -11.78 -10.28
CA GLY A 35 9.42 -11.59 -11.59
C GLY A 35 9.52 -10.13 -12.06
N VAL A 36 8.99 -9.17 -11.34
CA VAL A 36 9.19 -7.74 -11.64
C VAL A 36 10.65 -7.36 -11.46
N LYS A 37 11.17 -6.60 -12.42
CA LYS A 37 12.51 -6.02 -12.39
C LYS A 37 12.42 -4.51 -12.24
N ALA A 38 13.23 -3.95 -11.35
CA ALA A 38 13.39 -2.52 -11.16
C ALA A 38 14.89 -2.17 -11.07
N PRO A 39 15.29 -0.92 -11.35
CA PRO A 39 16.68 -0.49 -11.21
C PRO A 39 17.13 -0.32 -9.75
N VAL A 40 16.29 -0.69 -8.80
CA VAL A 40 16.50 -0.61 -7.36
C VAL A 40 16.19 -1.96 -6.70
N PRO A 41 16.75 -2.24 -5.51
CA PRO A 41 16.48 -3.49 -4.80
C PRO A 41 14.99 -3.64 -4.47
N LEU A 42 14.46 -4.84 -4.68
CA LEU A 42 13.12 -5.27 -4.30
C LEU A 42 13.23 -6.53 -3.44
N ASN A 43 12.38 -6.64 -2.44
CA ASN A 43 12.27 -7.83 -1.61
C ASN A 43 10.83 -8.09 -1.12
N PRO A 44 9.93 -8.53 -2.02
CA PRO A 44 8.54 -8.79 -1.66
C PRO A 44 8.38 -9.89 -0.59
N GLU A 45 9.38 -10.76 -0.47
CA GLU A 45 9.40 -11.77 0.60
C GLU A 45 9.58 -11.13 1.99
N SER A 46 10.43 -10.09 2.10
CA SER A 46 10.56 -9.32 3.35
C SER A 46 9.29 -8.54 3.70
N VAL A 47 8.55 -8.06 2.69
CA VAL A 47 7.24 -7.43 2.91
C VAL A 47 6.24 -8.47 3.47
N GLY A 48 6.24 -9.68 2.93
CA GLY A 48 5.44 -10.80 3.45
C GLY A 48 5.81 -11.16 4.89
N TRP A 49 7.11 -11.21 5.20
CA TRP A 49 7.59 -11.41 6.57
C TRP A 49 7.08 -10.32 7.51
N LEU A 50 7.17 -9.04 7.10
CA LEU A 50 6.67 -7.91 7.88
C LEU A 50 5.15 -8.00 8.09
N ALA A 51 4.39 -8.34 7.05
CA ALA A 51 2.95 -8.55 7.15
C ALA A 51 2.60 -9.65 8.16
N GLY A 52 3.34 -10.76 8.12
CA GLY A 52 3.17 -11.87 9.07
C GLY A 52 3.45 -11.45 10.51
N ARG A 53 4.52 -10.68 10.74
CA ARG A 53 4.86 -10.13 12.07
C ARG A 53 3.77 -9.19 12.60
N LEU A 54 3.32 -8.25 11.77
CA LEU A 54 2.23 -7.33 12.13
C LEU A 54 0.94 -8.08 12.43
N ALA A 55 0.64 -9.11 11.65
CA ALA A 55 -0.55 -9.94 11.89
C ALA A 55 -0.48 -10.68 13.22
N GLN A 56 0.67 -11.24 13.60
CA GLN A 56 0.87 -11.87 14.89
C GLN A 56 0.69 -10.88 16.05
N GLU A 57 1.33 -9.70 15.97
CA GLU A 57 1.25 -8.65 16.98
C GLU A 57 -0.19 -8.15 17.20
N LYS A 58 -1.01 -8.15 16.15
CA LYS A 58 -2.41 -7.69 16.18
C LYS A 58 -3.43 -8.82 16.37
N GLY A 59 -3.01 -10.08 16.40
CA GLY A 59 -3.93 -11.22 16.39
C GLY A 59 -4.79 -11.29 15.11
N ALA A 60 -4.25 -10.84 13.99
CA ALA A 60 -4.98 -10.61 12.73
C ALA A 60 -4.75 -11.73 11.70
N GLY A 61 -5.67 -11.90 10.77
CA GLY A 61 -5.43 -12.61 9.51
C GLY A 61 -4.87 -11.67 8.44
N ILE A 62 -4.33 -12.23 7.37
CA ILE A 62 -3.74 -11.49 6.27
C ILE A 62 -4.59 -11.70 5.01
N VAL A 63 -4.96 -10.59 4.35
CA VAL A 63 -5.55 -10.60 3.01
C VAL A 63 -4.50 -10.11 2.01
N VAL A 64 -4.29 -10.87 0.95
CA VAL A 64 -3.44 -10.46 -0.17
C VAL A 64 -4.33 -10.03 -1.32
N VAL A 65 -4.15 -8.81 -1.79
CA VAL A 65 -4.85 -8.25 -2.95
C VAL A 65 -3.84 -8.17 -4.09
N THR A 66 -4.14 -8.75 -5.25
CA THR A 66 -3.13 -8.85 -6.32
C THR A 66 -3.73 -8.81 -7.72
N GLU A 67 -2.85 -8.67 -8.70
CA GLU A 67 -3.13 -8.77 -10.14
C GLU A 67 -2.90 -10.22 -10.64
N PRO A 68 -3.51 -10.61 -11.76
CA PRO A 68 -4.41 -9.83 -12.61
C PRO A 68 -5.81 -9.65 -12.00
N ARG A 69 -6.48 -8.53 -12.36
CA ARG A 69 -7.88 -8.26 -11.95
C ARG A 69 -8.84 -9.30 -12.47
N VAL A 70 -8.65 -9.69 -13.75
CA VAL A 70 -9.42 -10.71 -14.44
C VAL A 70 -8.48 -11.84 -14.85
N GLY A 71 -8.89 -13.07 -14.62
CA GLY A 71 -8.10 -14.24 -14.97
C GLY A 71 -8.09 -15.30 -13.86
N PRO A 72 -7.37 -16.39 -14.09
CA PRO A 72 -7.34 -17.52 -13.18
C PRO A 72 -6.63 -17.15 -11.85
N GLU A 73 -7.05 -17.80 -10.79
CA GLU A 73 -6.51 -17.62 -9.44
C GLU A 73 -5.03 -17.99 -9.37
N GLU A 74 -4.62 -18.99 -10.13
CA GLU A 74 -3.23 -19.48 -10.17
C GLU A 74 -2.24 -18.37 -10.52
N LYS A 75 -2.59 -17.47 -11.47
CA LYS A 75 -1.76 -16.32 -11.82
C LYS A 75 -1.62 -15.33 -10.66
N ARG A 76 -2.69 -15.14 -9.88
CA ARG A 76 -2.67 -14.29 -8.70
C ARG A 76 -1.79 -14.90 -7.61
N LEU A 77 -1.90 -16.20 -7.39
CA LEU A 77 -1.06 -16.93 -6.44
C LEU A 77 0.42 -16.91 -6.86
N GLU A 78 0.70 -17.04 -8.15
CA GLU A 78 2.06 -16.90 -8.69
C GLU A 78 2.62 -15.51 -8.43
N ALA A 79 1.89 -14.46 -8.78
CA ALA A 79 2.31 -13.07 -8.57
C ALA A 79 2.59 -12.77 -7.09
N ALA A 80 1.75 -13.29 -6.18
CA ALA A 80 1.89 -13.14 -4.74
C ALA A 80 2.91 -14.10 -4.11
N GLY A 81 3.47 -15.03 -4.85
CA GLY A 81 4.33 -16.12 -4.35
C GLY A 81 5.39 -15.69 -3.34
N PRO A 82 6.22 -14.68 -3.61
CA PRO A 82 7.23 -14.20 -2.66
C PRO A 82 6.61 -13.70 -1.34
N VAL A 83 5.56 -12.90 -1.41
CA VAL A 83 4.84 -12.42 -0.21
C VAL A 83 4.30 -13.58 0.61
N LEU A 84 3.67 -14.56 -0.05
CA LEU A 84 3.13 -15.76 0.61
C LEU A 84 4.24 -16.58 1.29
N ARG A 85 5.43 -16.69 0.68
CA ARG A 85 6.58 -17.34 1.34
C ARG A 85 6.99 -16.58 2.60
N GLY A 86 7.19 -15.25 2.49
CA GLY A 86 7.56 -14.42 3.64
C GLY A 86 6.56 -14.52 4.81
N VAL A 87 5.26 -14.53 4.52
CA VAL A 87 4.22 -14.75 5.55
C VAL A 87 4.38 -16.11 6.23
N ARG A 88 4.65 -17.17 5.45
CA ARG A 88 4.80 -18.54 6.00
C ARG A 88 6.01 -18.68 6.92
N THR A 89 7.13 -17.99 6.65
CA THR A 89 8.35 -18.08 7.46
C THR A 89 8.13 -17.68 8.92
N VAL A 90 7.12 -16.86 9.20
CA VAL A 90 6.75 -16.44 10.56
C VAL A 90 5.43 -17.04 11.03
N GLY A 91 4.91 -18.05 10.34
CA GLY A 91 3.65 -18.68 10.73
C GLY A 91 2.41 -17.79 10.59
N GLY A 92 2.47 -16.75 9.76
CA GLY A 92 1.34 -15.87 9.49
C GLY A 92 0.22 -16.60 8.75
N ARG A 93 -1.04 -16.24 9.04
CA ARG A 93 -2.22 -16.86 8.43
C ARG A 93 -2.80 -15.99 7.32
N VAL A 94 -2.61 -16.41 6.05
CA VAL A 94 -3.32 -15.84 4.90
C VAL A 94 -4.73 -16.40 4.86
N ILE A 95 -5.72 -15.52 4.86
CA ILE A 95 -7.16 -15.86 4.86
C ILE A 95 -7.81 -15.69 3.49
N GLY A 96 -7.14 -15.01 2.56
CA GLY A 96 -7.63 -14.84 1.19
C GLY A 96 -6.59 -14.21 0.27
N VAL A 97 -6.63 -14.60 -1.00
CA VAL A 97 -5.92 -13.95 -2.11
C VAL A 97 -6.98 -13.52 -3.11
N VAL A 98 -7.18 -12.21 -3.27
CA VAL A 98 -8.29 -11.66 -4.05
C VAL A 98 -7.78 -10.71 -5.15
N PRO A 99 -8.54 -10.52 -6.25
CA PRO A 99 -8.15 -9.57 -7.29
C PRO A 99 -8.18 -8.12 -6.78
N ASN A 100 -7.29 -7.29 -7.32
CA ASN A 100 -7.25 -5.86 -7.05
C ASN A 100 -8.30 -5.12 -7.90
N LEU A 101 -9.38 -4.69 -7.27
CA LEU A 101 -10.47 -3.94 -7.91
C LEU A 101 -10.59 -2.49 -7.35
N GLY A 102 -9.50 -1.94 -6.85
CA GLY A 102 -9.53 -0.64 -6.18
C GLY A 102 -10.40 -0.69 -4.92
N LYS A 103 -11.20 0.35 -4.68
CA LYS A 103 -12.09 0.38 -3.50
C LYS A 103 -13.14 -0.73 -3.50
N GLU A 104 -13.49 -1.28 -4.68
CA GLU A 104 -14.49 -2.34 -4.81
C GLU A 104 -13.98 -3.70 -4.27
N THR A 105 -12.68 -3.85 -4.04
CA THR A 105 -12.11 -5.05 -3.43
C THR A 105 -12.74 -5.34 -2.04
N ALA A 106 -13.17 -4.30 -1.32
CA ALA A 106 -13.85 -4.45 -0.04
C ALA A 106 -15.21 -5.16 -0.11
N HIS A 107 -15.78 -5.35 -1.31
CA HIS A 107 -16.98 -6.18 -1.50
C HIS A 107 -16.67 -7.66 -1.68
N LEU A 108 -15.39 -8.02 -1.90
CA LEU A 108 -14.95 -9.41 -2.09
C LEU A 108 -14.52 -10.06 -0.77
N VAL A 109 -14.05 -9.27 0.17
CA VAL A 109 -13.48 -9.76 1.43
C VAL A 109 -13.63 -8.71 2.54
N ASP A 110 -13.86 -9.16 3.76
CA ASP A 110 -13.87 -8.29 4.93
C ASP A 110 -12.44 -7.92 5.35
N PHE A 111 -12.12 -6.63 5.33
CA PHE A 111 -10.84 -6.08 5.75
C PHE A 111 -10.77 -5.71 7.24
N ALA A 112 -11.91 -5.69 7.96
CA ALA A 112 -11.92 -5.28 9.35
C ALA A 112 -11.02 -6.17 10.22
N GLY A 113 -10.10 -5.55 10.94
CA GLY A 113 -9.14 -6.26 11.80
C GLY A 113 -8.10 -7.10 11.05
N LYS A 114 -7.85 -6.86 9.77
CA LYS A 114 -6.89 -7.62 8.96
C LYS A 114 -5.66 -6.79 8.61
N VAL A 115 -4.55 -7.47 8.34
CA VAL A 115 -3.42 -6.91 7.61
C VAL A 115 -3.66 -7.13 6.11
N VAL A 116 -3.53 -6.07 5.32
CA VAL A 116 -3.78 -6.13 3.88
C VAL A 116 -2.47 -5.86 3.13
N VAL A 117 -2.12 -6.77 2.21
CA VAL A 117 -0.94 -6.61 1.35
C VAL A 117 -1.41 -6.52 -0.10
N ALA A 118 -1.16 -5.38 -0.75
CA ALA A 118 -1.42 -5.22 -2.17
C ALA A 118 -0.16 -5.53 -2.98
N VAL A 119 -0.27 -6.52 -3.87
CA VAL A 119 0.82 -6.97 -4.74
C VAL A 119 0.54 -6.46 -6.15
N THR A 120 1.22 -5.38 -6.57
CA THR A 120 0.98 -4.72 -7.85
C THR A 120 2.27 -4.28 -8.55
N SER A 121 2.24 -4.21 -9.86
CA SER A 121 3.42 -3.95 -10.70
C SER A 121 3.94 -2.50 -10.63
N ALA A 122 3.09 -1.53 -10.32
CA ALA A 122 3.49 -0.12 -10.15
C ALA A 122 3.60 0.25 -8.67
N GLY A 123 2.47 0.48 -7.99
CA GLY A 123 2.45 0.94 -6.60
C GLY A 123 3.11 -0.01 -5.62
N GLY A 124 2.88 -1.32 -5.77
CA GLY A 124 3.51 -2.34 -4.93
C GLY A 124 5.03 -2.36 -5.09
N THR A 125 5.52 -2.21 -6.33
CA THR A 125 6.96 -2.11 -6.61
C THR A 125 7.57 -0.85 -6.01
N ALA A 126 6.90 0.30 -6.14
CA ALA A 126 7.36 1.56 -5.54
C ALA A 126 7.37 1.50 -4.00
N PHE A 127 6.36 0.86 -3.41
CA PHE A 127 6.28 0.65 -1.96
C PHE A 127 7.41 -0.25 -1.45
N ASP A 128 7.62 -1.41 -2.09
CA ASP A 128 8.71 -2.34 -1.77
C ASP A 128 10.09 -1.65 -1.88
N ALA A 129 10.36 -0.98 -3.00
CA ALA A 129 11.58 -0.23 -3.20
C ALA A 129 11.84 0.82 -2.11
N ALA A 130 10.82 1.58 -1.72
CA ALA A 130 10.93 2.57 -0.66
C ALA A 130 11.22 1.94 0.71
N LEU A 131 10.63 0.78 1.01
CA LEU A 131 10.94 0.00 2.21
C LEU A 131 12.38 -0.49 2.21
N GLN A 132 12.87 -1.06 1.08
CA GLN A 132 14.26 -1.53 0.97
C GLN A 132 15.27 -0.37 1.11
N ALA A 133 14.88 0.85 0.72
CA ALA A 133 15.67 2.06 0.93
C ALA A 133 15.64 2.60 2.38
N GLY A 134 14.94 1.92 3.30
CA GLY A 134 14.81 2.32 4.71
C GLY A 134 13.77 3.42 4.96
N GLY A 135 12.87 3.65 4.03
CA GLY A 135 11.72 4.55 4.20
C GLY A 135 10.68 3.97 5.14
N GLU A 136 9.98 4.84 5.85
CA GLU A 136 8.71 4.49 6.50
C GLU A 136 7.59 4.80 5.51
N VAL A 137 6.97 3.77 4.95
CA VAL A 137 6.14 3.90 3.76
C VAL A 137 4.66 3.91 4.13
N VAL A 138 3.94 4.85 3.56
CA VAL A 138 2.47 4.97 3.64
C VAL A 138 1.90 5.17 2.24
N THR A 139 0.60 5.01 2.10
CA THR A 139 -0.10 5.24 0.84
C THR A 139 -0.80 6.59 0.82
N GLY A 140 -1.22 7.03 -0.36
CA GLY A 140 -2.10 8.17 -0.53
C GLY A 140 -2.84 8.10 -1.86
N THR A 141 -4.09 8.54 -1.86
CA THR A 141 -4.89 8.62 -3.09
C THR A 141 -5.69 9.92 -3.16
N VAL A 142 -6.01 10.34 -4.37
CA VAL A 142 -6.96 11.41 -4.66
C VAL A 142 -8.33 10.86 -5.08
N ALA A 143 -8.41 9.56 -5.35
CA ALA A 143 -9.66 8.90 -5.67
C ALA A 143 -10.54 8.75 -4.43
N ARG A 144 -11.86 8.72 -4.64
CA ARG A 144 -12.79 8.40 -3.57
C ARG A 144 -12.53 7.00 -3.02
N THR A 145 -12.61 6.86 -1.70
CA THR A 145 -12.55 5.59 -1.01
C THR A 145 -13.95 5.15 -0.56
N LEU A 146 -14.07 4.17 0.32
CA LEU A 146 -15.37 3.78 0.87
C LEU A 146 -16.01 4.90 1.71
N GLY A 147 -15.22 5.55 2.56
CA GLY A 147 -15.68 6.55 3.52
C GLY A 147 -15.45 8.00 3.09
N LEU A 148 -14.57 8.29 2.12
CA LEU A 148 -14.13 9.64 1.78
C LEU A 148 -14.39 10.01 0.32
N LYS A 149 -14.74 11.28 0.10
CA LYS A 149 -15.05 11.85 -1.23
C LYS A 149 -14.37 13.21 -1.40
N GLY A 150 -14.31 13.68 -2.64
CA GLY A 150 -13.73 15.00 -2.97
C GLY A 150 -12.27 15.10 -2.54
N PRO A 151 -11.84 16.17 -1.87
CA PRO A 151 -10.45 16.35 -1.46
C PRO A 151 -10.04 15.54 -0.22
N GLU A 152 -10.99 14.93 0.50
CA GLU A 152 -10.72 14.32 1.82
C GLU A 152 -9.76 13.11 1.79
N PRO A 153 -9.74 12.23 0.77
CA PRO A 153 -8.71 11.19 0.70
C PRO A 153 -7.29 11.77 0.69
N ALA A 154 -7.04 12.78 -0.17
CA ALA A 154 -5.74 13.45 -0.27
C ALA A 154 -5.35 14.18 1.02
N LYS A 155 -6.29 14.89 1.64
CA LYS A 155 -6.07 15.57 2.93
C LYS A 155 -5.76 14.58 4.04
N ARG A 156 -6.44 13.43 4.09
CA ARG A 156 -6.16 12.38 5.08
C ARG A 156 -4.76 11.82 4.90
N ALA A 157 -4.35 11.53 3.67
CA ALA A 157 -2.98 11.08 3.38
C ALA A 157 -1.94 12.12 3.81
N ALA A 158 -2.18 13.41 3.53
CA ALA A 158 -1.31 14.51 3.94
C ALA A 158 -1.21 14.61 5.47
N ARG A 159 -2.33 14.64 6.18
CA ARG A 159 -2.34 14.68 7.66
C ARG A 159 -1.58 13.51 8.27
N ARG A 160 -1.79 12.29 7.77
CA ARG A 160 -1.07 11.09 8.24
C ARG A 160 0.44 11.24 8.03
N ALA A 161 0.87 11.67 6.86
CA ALA A 161 2.28 11.86 6.54
C ALA A 161 2.93 12.94 7.43
N VAL A 162 2.25 14.07 7.65
CA VAL A 162 2.73 15.17 8.50
C VAL A 162 2.82 14.73 9.97
N THR A 163 1.82 14.02 10.48
CA THR A 163 1.84 13.49 11.85
C THR A 163 3.02 12.54 12.06
N LEU A 164 3.16 11.54 11.18
CA LEU A 164 4.28 10.61 11.26
C LEU A 164 5.65 11.30 11.15
N ALA A 165 5.77 12.28 10.25
CA ALA A 165 7.02 13.03 10.08
C ALA A 165 7.39 13.83 11.33
N ARG A 166 6.41 14.46 11.99
CA ARG A 166 6.61 15.16 13.27
C ARG A 166 7.03 14.20 14.38
N ASP A 167 6.29 13.09 14.54
CA ASP A 167 6.54 12.10 15.60
C ASP A 167 7.91 11.42 15.46
N ARG A 168 8.40 11.27 14.22
CA ARG A 168 9.67 10.60 13.90
C ARG A 168 10.84 11.56 13.66
N GLY A 169 10.62 12.87 13.60
CA GLY A 169 11.65 13.84 13.23
C GLY A 169 12.18 13.61 11.81
N LYS A 170 11.32 13.20 10.85
CA LYS A 170 11.68 12.84 9.48
C LYS A 170 11.16 13.83 8.45
N GLY A 171 11.82 13.88 7.28
CA GLY A 171 11.28 14.53 6.09
C GLY A 171 10.17 13.68 5.43
N ILE A 172 9.45 14.27 4.47
CA ILE A 172 8.41 13.60 3.70
C ILE A 172 8.81 13.62 2.22
N ALA A 173 8.71 12.47 1.56
CA ALA A 173 8.75 12.33 0.12
C ALA A 173 7.37 11.86 -0.39
N VAL A 174 6.89 12.44 -1.49
CA VAL A 174 5.69 11.97 -2.18
C VAL A 174 6.10 11.41 -3.53
N VAL A 175 5.74 10.18 -3.81
CA VAL A 175 6.18 9.42 -4.98
C VAL A 175 4.96 8.99 -5.80
N ALA A 176 4.88 9.44 -7.05
CA ALA A 176 3.99 8.86 -8.04
C ALA A 176 4.52 7.47 -8.44
N ALA A 177 3.71 6.44 -8.36
CA ALA A 177 4.12 5.07 -8.65
C ALA A 177 4.52 4.88 -10.12
N SER A 178 3.93 5.65 -11.01
CA SER A 178 4.25 5.65 -12.44
C SER A 178 4.35 7.09 -12.97
N ALA A 179 5.44 7.39 -13.67
CA ALA A 179 5.58 8.65 -14.41
C ALA A 179 4.72 8.71 -15.67
N ASN A 180 4.24 7.54 -16.15
CA ASN A 180 3.39 7.43 -17.33
C ASN A 180 1.89 7.49 -17.01
N ALA A 181 1.52 7.41 -15.74
CA ALA A 181 0.15 7.55 -15.26
C ALA A 181 -0.07 8.98 -14.75
N TRP A 182 -0.78 9.78 -15.54
CA TRP A 182 -1.06 11.18 -15.18
C TRP A 182 -1.79 11.33 -13.85
N GLU A 183 -2.70 10.41 -13.57
CA GLU A 183 -3.43 10.35 -12.29
C GLU A 183 -2.50 10.19 -11.09
N ASP A 184 -1.43 9.40 -11.21
CA ASP A 184 -0.44 9.23 -10.15
C ASP A 184 0.38 10.50 -9.95
N VAL A 185 0.85 11.10 -11.06
CA VAL A 185 1.64 12.35 -11.03
C VAL A 185 0.84 13.50 -10.45
N LEU A 186 -0.38 13.73 -10.96
CA LEU A 186 -1.25 14.81 -10.48
C LEU A 186 -1.74 14.53 -9.05
N GLY A 187 -2.00 13.27 -8.72
CA GLY A 187 -2.35 12.84 -7.37
C GLY A 187 -1.23 13.11 -6.37
N ALA A 188 0.00 12.79 -6.74
CA ALA A 188 1.18 13.07 -5.91
C ALA A 188 1.38 14.57 -5.69
N GLN A 189 1.23 15.40 -6.74
CA GLN A 189 1.30 16.87 -6.64
C GLN A 189 0.20 17.41 -5.72
N CYS A 190 -1.02 16.92 -5.85
CA CYS A 190 -2.15 17.31 -5.01
C CYS A 190 -1.88 17.02 -3.52
N ILE A 191 -1.41 15.79 -3.21
CA ILE A 191 -1.08 15.39 -1.84
C ILE A 191 0.10 16.21 -1.31
N ALA A 192 1.14 16.45 -2.11
CA ALA A 192 2.28 17.26 -1.72
C ALA A 192 1.85 18.70 -1.36
N ARG A 193 0.91 19.28 -2.11
CA ARG A 193 0.33 20.59 -1.78
C ARG A 193 -0.39 20.57 -0.44
N TYR A 194 -1.22 19.57 -0.14
CA TYR A 194 -1.87 19.48 1.16
C TYR A 194 -0.89 19.22 2.31
N ILE A 195 0.20 18.48 2.10
CA ILE A 195 1.28 18.33 3.08
C ILE A 195 1.90 19.70 3.41
N TYR A 196 2.16 20.53 2.39
CA TYR A 196 2.66 21.88 2.59
C TYR A 196 1.69 22.72 3.42
N GLU A 197 0.41 22.74 3.07
CA GLU A 197 -0.65 23.46 3.79
C GLU A 197 -0.79 23.00 5.26
N GLU A 198 -0.69 21.69 5.54
CA GLU A 198 -0.78 21.12 6.91
C GLU A 198 0.45 21.45 7.78
N ARG A 199 1.62 21.70 7.19
CA ARG A 199 2.83 22.07 7.96
C ARG A 199 2.77 23.47 8.54
N PHE A 200 2.00 24.35 7.98
CA PHE A 200 1.89 25.76 8.37
C PHE A 200 0.59 26.10 9.12
N ARG A 201 -0.18 25.12 9.48
CA ARG A 201 -1.29 25.20 10.44
C ARG A 201 -0.78 24.89 11.85
#